data_510d3451b703484e025e905f17df2f1c
#
_entry.id   510d3451b703484e025e905f17df2f1c
#
_cell.length_a   1.000
_cell.length_b   1.000
_cell.length_c   1.000
_cell.angle_alpha   90.00
_cell.angle_beta   90.00
_cell.angle_gamma   90.00
#
_symmetry.space_group_name_H-M   'P 1'
#
loop_
_entity.id
_entity.type
_entity.pdbx_description
1 polymer ?
#
loop_
_entity_poly.entity_id
_entity_poly.type
_entity_poly.pdbx_seq_one_letter_code
_entity_poly.pdbx_strand_id
1 'polypeptide(L)'
;MTYKVDSPEAEEFIHHEEILETLEYARTNKDNRTLIEQLIEKAALCKGLTHREAAVLLECDQPDLIEHIFHLAKEIKQKFYGNRIVMFAPLYLSNYCVNGCTYCPY
;
A
#
# COMPACT_ATOMS: atom_id res chain seq x y z
N MET A 1 -14.04 -12.16 11.56
CA MET A 1 -14.72 -12.52 10.28
C MET A 1 -13.73 -13.22 9.38
N THR A 2 -14.09 -14.34 8.78
CA THR A 2 -13.16 -15.07 7.90
C THR A 2 -13.26 -14.45 6.51
N TYR A 3 -12.17 -13.90 6.04
CA TYR A 3 -12.04 -13.33 4.71
C TYR A 3 -12.08 -14.43 3.65
N LYS A 4 -13.00 -14.34 2.68
CA LYS A 4 -13.18 -15.34 1.62
C LYS A 4 -12.77 -14.76 0.27
N VAL A 5 -11.54 -15.01 -0.13
CA VAL A 5 -10.94 -14.45 -1.36
C VAL A 5 -11.67 -14.91 -2.63
N ASP A 6 -12.21 -16.11 -2.62
CA ASP A 6 -12.84 -16.75 -3.79
C ASP A 6 -14.37 -16.49 -3.88
N SER A 7 -14.92 -15.67 -2.98
CA SER A 7 -16.36 -15.35 -3.02
C SER A 7 -16.67 -14.35 -4.14
N PRO A 8 -17.77 -14.48 -4.86
CA PRO A 8 -18.27 -13.46 -5.78
C PRO A 8 -18.92 -12.26 -5.07
N GLU A 9 -19.21 -12.37 -3.76
CA GLU A 9 -19.87 -11.33 -2.97
C GLU A 9 -18.83 -10.38 -2.39
N ALA A 10 -18.88 -9.10 -2.76
CA ALA A 10 -17.91 -8.09 -2.34
C ALA A 10 -17.81 -7.98 -0.81
N GLU A 11 -18.91 -8.09 -0.09
CA GLU A 11 -19.00 -8.02 1.36
C GLU A 11 -18.27 -9.17 2.05
N GLU A 12 -17.98 -10.26 1.35
CA GLU A 12 -17.24 -11.40 1.91
C GLU A 12 -15.72 -11.30 1.71
N PHE A 13 -15.25 -10.51 0.74
CA PHE A 13 -13.80 -10.32 0.48
C PHE A 13 -13.32 -8.89 0.68
N ILE A 14 -14.19 -7.90 0.79
CA ILE A 14 -13.86 -6.53 1.16
C ILE A 14 -14.28 -6.28 2.60
N HIS A 15 -13.31 -6.12 3.48
CA HIS A 15 -13.57 -5.87 4.90
C HIS A 15 -13.60 -4.35 5.15
N HIS A 16 -14.77 -3.75 4.93
CA HIS A 16 -14.94 -2.30 4.97
C HIS A 16 -14.60 -1.68 6.33
N GLU A 17 -15.05 -2.31 7.42
CA GLU A 17 -14.77 -1.85 8.77
C GLU A 17 -13.26 -1.82 9.05
N GLU A 18 -12.52 -2.88 8.67
CA GLU A 18 -11.06 -2.93 8.84
C GLU A 18 -10.35 -1.82 8.06
N ILE A 19 -10.86 -1.47 6.88
CA ILE A 19 -10.31 -0.35 6.09
C ILE A 19 -10.48 0.96 6.85
N LEU A 20 -11.69 1.22 7.38
CA LEU A 20 -11.98 2.45 8.14
C LEU A 20 -11.16 2.53 9.43
N GLU A 21 -11.07 1.42 10.18
CA GLU A 21 -10.25 1.34 11.39
C GLU A 21 -8.76 1.55 11.09
N THR A 22 -8.26 1.01 9.98
CA THR A 22 -6.88 1.21 9.53
C THR A 22 -6.59 2.67 9.21
N LEU A 23 -7.50 3.34 8.49
CA LEU A 23 -7.36 4.77 8.17
C LEU A 23 -7.39 5.64 9.44
N GLU A 24 -8.28 5.34 10.38
CA GLU A 24 -8.35 6.08 11.65
C GLU A 24 -7.11 5.83 12.51
N TYR A 25 -6.63 4.59 12.58
CA TYR A 25 -5.38 4.25 13.25
C TYR A 25 -4.19 5.03 12.65
N ALA A 26 -4.12 5.13 11.34
CA ALA A 26 -3.08 5.89 10.66
C ALA A 26 -3.14 7.39 11.01
N ARG A 27 -4.33 7.99 10.96
CA ARG A 27 -4.53 9.40 11.30
C ARG A 27 -4.14 9.72 12.74
N THR A 28 -4.51 8.87 13.70
CA THR A 28 -4.17 9.07 15.11
C THR A 28 -2.67 8.90 15.39
N ASN A 29 -1.95 8.20 14.53
CA ASN A 29 -0.51 7.95 14.67
C ASN A 29 0.36 8.74 13.68
N LYS A 30 -0.18 9.63 12.87
CA LYS A 30 0.59 10.39 11.88
C LYS A 30 1.70 11.25 12.48
N ASP A 31 1.53 11.72 13.72
CA ASP A 31 2.48 12.52 14.48
C ASP A 31 3.32 11.68 15.46
N ASN A 32 3.10 10.37 15.52
CA ASN A 32 3.83 9.47 16.40
C ASN A 32 5.21 9.13 15.81
N ARG A 33 6.14 10.05 16.02
CA ARG A 33 7.49 9.98 15.47
C ARG A 33 8.20 8.67 15.82
N THR A 34 8.13 8.25 17.09
CA THR A 34 8.77 7.02 17.55
C THR A 34 8.26 5.80 16.82
N LEU A 35 6.94 5.69 16.61
CA LEU A 35 6.36 4.60 15.85
C LEU A 35 6.82 4.64 14.40
N ILE A 36 6.80 5.81 13.76
CA ILE A 36 7.19 5.95 12.35
C ILE A 36 8.66 5.55 12.15
N GLU A 37 9.56 5.99 13.02
CA GLU A 37 10.98 5.61 12.98
C GLU A 37 11.16 4.08 13.12
N GLN A 38 10.45 3.44 14.05
CA GLN A 38 10.45 1.98 14.20
C GLN A 38 9.93 1.25 12.95
N LEU A 39 8.92 1.80 12.29
CA LEU A 39 8.38 1.22 11.06
C LEU A 39 9.35 1.37 9.88
N ILE A 40 10.07 2.48 9.80
CA ILE A 40 11.15 2.68 8.82
C ILE A 40 12.26 1.65 9.04
N GLU A 41 12.69 1.45 10.28
CA GLU A 41 13.69 0.43 10.62
C GLU A 41 13.20 -0.99 10.27
N LYS A 42 11.94 -1.28 10.58
CA LYS A 42 11.32 -2.56 10.21
C LYS A 42 11.29 -2.76 8.68
N ALA A 43 10.92 -1.71 7.93
CA ALA A 43 10.93 -1.75 6.47
C ALA A 43 12.32 -2.01 5.89
N ALA A 44 13.38 -1.48 6.51
CA ALA A 44 14.76 -1.73 6.12
C ALA A 44 15.17 -3.21 6.17
N LEU A 45 14.51 -4.03 6.98
CA LEU A 45 14.71 -5.46 7.02
C LEU A 45 14.18 -6.19 5.78
N CYS A 46 13.42 -5.51 4.92
CA CYS A 46 12.83 -6.04 3.68
C CYS A 46 11.94 -7.29 3.88
N LYS A 47 11.28 -7.39 5.03
CA LYS A 47 10.36 -8.50 5.37
C LYS A 47 8.87 -8.15 5.20
N GLY A 48 8.61 -6.93 4.71
CA GLY A 48 7.27 -6.42 4.54
C GLY A 48 6.71 -5.71 5.78
N LEU A 49 5.64 -4.98 5.55
CA LEU A 49 4.85 -4.28 6.57
C LEU A 49 3.41 -4.80 6.51
N THR A 50 2.70 -4.73 7.63
CA THR A 50 1.26 -4.95 7.63
C THR A 50 0.55 -3.77 6.97
N HIS A 51 -0.72 -3.93 6.58
CA HIS A 51 -1.51 -2.84 5.99
C HIS A 51 -1.67 -1.64 6.95
N ARG A 52 -1.83 -1.88 8.26
CA ARG A 52 -1.90 -0.82 9.27
C ARG A 52 -0.57 -0.06 9.41
N GLU A 53 0.54 -0.78 9.40
CA GLU A 53 1.88 -0.18 9.43
C GLU A 53 2.16 0.66 8.18
N ALA A 54 1.82 0.13 7.01
CA ALA A 54 1.94 0.87 5.76
C ALA A 54 1.06 2.12 5.73
N ALA A 55 -0.17 2.04 6.26
CA ALA A 55 -1.06 3.18 6.35
C ALA A 55 -0.48 4.32 7.20
N VAL A 56 0.18 4.01 8.32
CA VAL A 56 0.87 5.03 9.15
C VAL A 56 1.97 5.72 8.37
N LEU A 57 2.79 4.99 7.61
CA LEU A 57 3.84 5.61 6.78
C LEU A 57 3.27 6.49 5.66
N LEU A 58 2.14 6.08 5.06
CA LEU A 58 1.46 6.86 4.01
C LEU A 58 0.82 8.14 4.55
N GLU A 59 0.34 8.14 5.79
CA GLU A 59 -0.28 9.29 6.43
C GLU A 59 0.74 10.27 7.07
N CYS A 60 2.01 9.87 7.16
CA CYS A 60 3.08 10.70 7.70
C CYS A 60 3.24 11.98 6.88
N ASP A 61 3.19 13.14 7.55
CA ASP A 61 3.34 14.47 6.96
C ASP A 61 4.60 15.23 7.43
N GLN A 62 5.48 14.58 8.21
CA GLN A 62 6.72 15.18 8.71
C GLN A 62 7.82 15.12 7.64
N PRO A 63 8.32 16.26 7.13
CA PRO A 63 9.21 16.32 5.97
C PRO A 63 10.49 15.49 6.10
N ASP A 64 11.12 15.51 7.27
CA ASP A 64 12.36 14.77 7.54
C ASP A 64 12.13 13.25 7.55
N LEU A 65 11.00 12.79 8.07
CA LEU A 65 10.63 11.37 8.04
C LEU A 65 10.23 10.92 6.64
N ILE A 66 9.54 11.76 5.88
CA ILE A 66 9.22 11.51 4.47
C ILE A 66 10.50 11.35 3.65
N GLU A 67 11.47 12.24 3.85
CA GLU A 67 12.77 12.14 3.18
C GLU A 67 13.49 10.83 3.54
N HIS A 68 13.43 10.43 4.80
CA HIS A 68 13.99 9.16 5.25
C HIS A 68 13.29 7.95 4.60
N ILE A 69 11.96 7.98 4.49
CA ILE A 69 11.17 6.95 3.77
C ILE A 69 11.61 6.86 2.31
N PHE A 70 11.75 7.99 1.62
CA PHE A 70 12.17 8.02 0.21
C PHE A 70 13.61 7.52 0.04
N HIS A 71 14.50 7.89 0.95
CA HIS A 71 15.89 7.40 0.93
C HIS A 71 15.92 5.86 1.09
N LEU A 72 15.20 5.33 2.07
CA LEU A 72 15.10 3.88 2.28
C LEU A 72 14.48 3.16 1.08
N ALA A 73 13.43 3.72 0.48
CA ALA A 73 12.81 3.15 -0.73
C ALA A 73 13.81 3.06 -1.89
N LYS A 74 14.65 4.10 -2.06
CA LYS A 74 15.75 4.10 -3.03
C LYS A 74 16.78 3.01 -2.74
N GLU A 75 17.19 2.85 -1.49
CA GLU A 75 18.14 1.81 -1.08
C GLU A 75 17.58 0.40 -1.33
N ILE A 76 16.32 0.15 -0.97
CA ILE A 76 15.64 -1.12 -1.22
C ILE A 76 15.56 -1.41 -2.73
N LYS A 77 15.17 -0.41 -3.53
CA LYS A 77 15.16 -0.53 -4.99
C LYS A 77 16.55 -0.87 -5.52
N GLN A 78 17.59 -0.18 -5.05
CA GLN A 78 18.95 -0.42 -5.49
C GLN A 78 19.45 -1.82 -5.10
N LYS A 79 19.06 -2.30 -3.92
CA LYS A 79 19.43 -3.63 -3.44
C LYS A 79 18.85 -4.76 -4.30
N PHE A 80 17.59 -4.65 -4.71
CA PHE A 80 16.91 -5.74 -5.44
C PHE A 80 16.98 -5.61 -6.96
N TYR A 81 16.97 -4.39 -7.47
CA TYR A 81 16.89 -4.11 -8.92
C TYR A 81 18.14 -3.44 -9.47
N GLY A 82 18.99 -2.86 -8.62
CA GLY A 82 20.16 -2.08 -9.07
C GLY A 82 19.73 -0.97 -10.03
N ASN A 83 20.44 -0.83 -11.15
CA ASN A 83 20.13 0.16 -12.18
C ASN A 83 19.07 -0.30 -13.20
N ARG A 84 18.47 -1.48 -12.99
CA ARG A 84 17.45 -2.01 -13.91
C ARG A 84 16.15 -1.24 -13.74
N ILE A 85 15.48 -1.00 -14.86
CA ILE A 85 14.12 -0.52 -14.93
C ILE A 85 13.25 -1.70 -15.33
N VAL A 86 12.21 -2.00 -14.52
CA VAL A 86 11.23 -3.02 -14.85
C VAL A 86 10.25 -2.43 -15.85
N MET A 87 10.23 -2.98 -17.07
CA MET A 87 9.25 -2.62 -18.09
C MET A 87 8.24 -3.74 -18.21
N PHE A 88 6.99 -3.39 -18.29
CA PHE A 88 5.90 -4.35 -18.47
C PHE A 88 4.78 -3.73 -19.31
N ALA A 89 3.96 -4.58 -19.88
CA ALA A 89 2.72 -4.18 -20.54
C ALA A 89 1.59 -5.12 -20.10
N PRO A 90 0.37 -4.61 -19.89
CA PRO A 90 -0.78 -5.46 -19.64
C PRO A 90 -1.06 -6.36 -20.84
N LEU A 91 -1.38 -7.62 -20.58
CA LEU A 91 -1.90 -8.54 -21.60
C LEU A 91 -3.42 -8.50 -21.57
N TYR A 92 -4.03 -7.84 -22.53
CA TYR A 92 -5.47 -7.78 -22.67
C TYR A 92 -5.99 -9.05 -23.36
N LEU A 93 -6.74 -9.85 -22.60
CA LEU A 93 -7.38 -11.06 -23.12
C LEU A 93 -8.73 -10.75 -23.78
N SER A 94 -9.40 -9.69 -23.33
CA SER A 94 -10.67 -9.22 -23.89
C SER A 94 -10.88 -7.75 -23.54
N ASN A 95 -11.59 -7.03 -24.39
CA ASN A 95 -12.08 -5.68 -24.12
C ASN A 95 -13.60 -5.64 -23.88
N TYR A 96 -14.24 -6.80 -23.76
CA TYR A 96 -15.65 -6.88 -23.35
C TYR A 96 -15.77 -6.54 -21.85
N CYS A 97 -16.68 -5.62 -21.53
CA CYS A 97 -16.94 -5.20 -20.16
C CYS A 97 -18.45 -5.07 -19.95
N VAL A 98 -18.93 -5.60 -18.83
CA VAL A 98 -20.35 -5.52 -18.42
C VAL A 98 -20.68 -4.28 -17.60
N ASN A 99 -19.68 -3.49 -17.23
CA ASN A 99 -19.83 -2.27 -16.43
C ASN A 99 -20.11 -1.06 -17.33
N GLY A 100 -21.02 -0.20 -16.88
CA GLY A 100 -21.40 1.03 -17.58
C GLY A 100 -20.69 2.26 -17.03
N CYS A 101 -19.35 2.22 -16.87
CA CYS A 101 -18.60 3.33 -16.30
C CYS A 101 -18.62 4.56 -17.22
N THR A 102 -18.95 5.72 -16.69
CA THR A 102 -19.05 6.96 -17.47
C THR A 102 -17.71 7.48 -18.01
N TYR A 103 -16.61 7.02 -17.42
CA TYR A 103 -15.25 7.39 -17.83
C TYR A 103 -14.65 6.43 -18.85
N CYS A 104 -14.97 5.15 -18.77
CA CYS A 104 -14.38 4.10 -19.60
C CYS A 104 -15.18 3.93 -20.90
N PRO A 105 -14.54 3.88 -22.09
CA PRO A 105 -15.24 3.78 -23.38
C PRO A 105 -15.71 2.36 -23.73
N TYR A 106 -15.46 1.36 -22.88
CA TYR A 106 -15.86 -0.04 -23.10
C TYR A 106 -17.21 -0.38 -22.51
#